data_590198ddf9b8ccc201c50c9bb4eeea4b
#
_entry.id   590198ddf9b8ccc201c50c9bb4eeea4b
#
_cell.length_a   1.000
_cell.length_b   1.000
_cell.length_c   1.000
_cell.angle_alpha   90.00
_cell.angle_beta   90.00
_cell.angle_gamma   90.00
#
_symmetry.space_group_name_H-M   'P 1'
#
loop_
_entity.id
_entity.type
_entity.pdbx_description
1 polymer ?
#
loop_
_entity_poly.entity_id
_entity_poly.type
_entity_poly.pdbx_seq_one_letter_code
_entity_poly.pdbx_strand_id
1 'polypeptide(L)'
;MARIIMCGSFKGGVGKTASSWNLAYSLAEMGKRVLAVDFDSQVNLTTCFGVEDPAAVPVTIGHLKMNRLEDEEMPDPSEFIQSRNGVDFISSSMMLSAVDSKLRMEMGSEKMLTGILEPLRGLYDYIIVDTWEY
;
A
#
# COMPACT_ATOMS: atom_id res chain seq x y z
N MET A 1 10.75 -15.29 1.12
CA MET A 1 9.54 -14.55 0.72
C MET A 1 9.08 -13.63 1.82
N ALA A 2 8.59 -12.48 1.45
CA ALA A 2 8.16 -11.48 2.42
C ALA A 2 7.00 -11.98 3.28
N ARG A 3 7.03 -11.63 4.54
CA ARG A 3 5.87 -11.73 5.42
C ARG A 3 4.99 -10.51 5.19
N ILE A 4 3.71 -10.75 5.02
CA ILE A 4 2.74 -9.67 4.86
C ILE A 4 2.05 -9.44 6.19
N ILE A 5 2.14 -8.22 6.70
CA ILE A 5 1.52 -7.82 7.97
C ILE A 5 0.43 -6.80 7.66
N MET A 6 -0.80 -7.15 8.01
CA MET A 6 -1.94 -6.26 7.81
C MET A 6 -2.18 -5.46 9.08
N CYS A 7 -2.22 -4.15 8.95
CA CYS A 7 -2.57 -3.26 10.05
C CYS A 7 -3.91 -2.62 9.73
N GLY A 8 -4.93 -3.01 10.48
CA GLY A 8 -6.28 -2.53 10.24
C GLY A 8 -6.98 -2.08 11.52
N SER A 9 -8.04 -1.32 11.37
CA SER A 9 -8.83 -0.84 12.48
C SER A 9 -10.27 -0.62 12.02
N PHE A 10 -11.21 -0.96 12.87
CA PHE A 10 -12.63 -0.72 12.60
C PHE A 10 -13.00 0.76 12.74
N LYS A 11 -12.23 1.49 13.53
CA LYS A 11 -12.49 2.91 13.74
C LYS A 11 -11.30 3.66 13.22
N GLY A 12 -11.48 4.55 12.28
CA GLY A 12 -10.41 5.32 11.68
C GLY A 12 -9.37 5.69 12.71
N GLY A 13 -8.42 4.80 12.90
CA GLY A 13 -7.54 4.88 14.02
C GLY A 13 -6.29 5.64 13.73
N VAL A 14 -6.14 6.76 14.40
CA VAL A 14 -4.90 7.51 14.40
C VAL A 14 -3.76 6.58 14.81
N GLY A 15 -4.01 5.69 15.78
CA GLY A 15 -3.01 4.73 16.25
C GLY A 15 -2.62 3.68 15.22
N LYS A 16 -3.53 3.32 14.34
CA LYS A 16 -3.27 2.31 13.29
C LYS A 16 -2.13 2.76 12.36
N THR A 17 -2.25 3.97 11.82
CA THR A 17 -1.27 4.48 10.85
C THR A 17 0.08 4.71 11.52
N ALA A 18 0.09 5.25 12.74
CA ALA A 18 1.32 5.42 13.50
C ALA A 18 2.01 4.07 13.74
N SER A 19 1.24 3.03 14.04
CA SER A 19 1.77 1.69 14.25
C SER A 19 2.39 1.12 12.98
N SER A 20 1.71 1.27 11.83
CA SER A 20 2.22 0.81 10.55
C SER A 20 3.53 1.51 10.20
N TRP A 21 3.57 2.82 10.34
CA TRP A 21 4.74 3.62 10.01
C TRP A 21 5.93 3.29 10.92
N ASN A 22 5.69 3.22 12.23
CA ASN A 22 6.73 2.89 13.19
C ASN A 22 7.27 1.47 12.98
N LEU A 23 6.39 0.51 12.71
CA LEU A 23 6.80 -0.87 12.45
C LEU A 23 7.70 -0.94 11.21
N ALA A 24 7.32 -0.24 10.15
CA ALA A 24 8.12 -0.24 8.92
C ALA A 24 9.53 0.30 9.17
N TYR A 25 9.64 1.42 9.87
CA TYR A 25 10.94 2.00 10.17
C TYR A 25 11.76 1.17 11.14
N SER A 26 11.12 0.57 12.14
CA SER A 26 11.81 -0.30 13.09
C SER A 26 12.43 -1.51 12.40
N LEU A 27 11.69 -2.13 11.49
CA LEU A 27 12.19 -3.27 10.73
C LEU A 27 13.33 -2.85 9.79
N ALA A 28 13.21 -1.69 9.16
CA ALA A 28 14.27 -1.17 8.30
C ALA A 28 15.55 -0.88 9.08
N GLU A 29 15.43 -0.35 10.29
CA GLU A 29 16.59 -0.13 11.17
C GLU A 29 17.28 -1.44 11.56
N MET A 30 16.54 -2.54 11.57
CA MET A 30 17.09 -3.86 11.84
C MET A 30 17.75 -4.48 10.60
N GLY A 31 17.85 -3.74 9.52
CA GLY A 31 18.46 -4.22 8.27
C GLY A 31 17.53 -5.02 7.38
N LYS A 32 16.23 -5.01 7.65
CA LYS A 32 15.26 -5.72 6.82
C LYS A 32 14.87 -4.89 5.61
N ARG A 33 14.53 -5.58 4.52
CA ARG A 33 13.98 -4.93 3.32
C ARG A 33 12.47 -4.83 3.50
N VAL A 34 11.97 -3.61 3.59
CA VAL A 34 10.58 -3.36 3.96
C VAL A 34 9.86 -2.57 2.88
N LEU A 35 8.67 -3.04 2.53
CA LEU A 35 7.73 -2.31 1.68
C LEU A 35 6.51 -1.98 2.52
N ALA A 36 6.15 -0.70 2.56
CA ALA A 36 4.91 -0.25 3.21
C ALA A 36 3.89 0.08 2.13
N VAL A 37 2.68 -0.40 2.28
CA VAL A 37 1.61 -0.20 1.29
C VAL A 37 0.47 0.54 1.96
N ASP A 38 0.17 1.73 1.47
CA ASP A 38 -0.99 2.49 1.93
C ASP A 38 -2.21 2.04 1.15
N PHE A 39 -3.06 1.26 1.80
CA PHE A 39 -4.25 0.69 1.20
C PHE A 39 -5.53 1.39 1.69
N ASP A 40 -5.38 2.60 2.23
CA ASP A 40 -6.46 3.40 2.79
C ASP A 40 -6.65 4.67 1.97
N SER A 41 -7.86 4.93 1.51
CA SER A 41 -8.18 6.12 0.71
C SER A 41 -8.03 7.43 1.48
N GLN A 42 -7.86 7.38 2.80
CA GLN A 42 -7.58 8.57 3.60
C GLN A 42 -6.13 9.05 3.46
N VAL A 43 -5.29 8.29 2.80
CA VAL A 43 -3.88 8.59 2.49
C VAL A 43 -3.02 8.94 3.71
N ASN A 44 -3.39 8.44 4.88
CA ASN A 44 -2.68 8.77 6.12
C ASN A 44 -1.24 8.28 6.15
N LEU A 45 -0.99 7.03 5.76
CA LEU A 45 0.37 6.50 5.71
C LEU A 45 1.22 7.21 4.66
N THR A 46 0.63 7.47 3.49
CA THR A 46 1.28 8.22 2.42
C THR A 46 1.77 9.58 2.93
N THR A 47 0.91 10.26 3.69
CA THR A 47 1.26 11.55 4.30
C THR A 47 2.40 11.41 5.30
N CYS A 48 2.40 10.34 6.10
CA CYS A 48 3.49 10.07 7.05
C CYS A 48 4.85 9.92 6.35
N PHE A 49 4.87 9.41 5.13
CA PHE A 49 6.09 9.33 4.34
C PHE A 49 6.51 10.66 3.70
N GLY A 50 5.76 11.73 3.96
CA GLY A 50 6.11 13.06 3.49
C GLY A 50 5.64 13.41 2.09
N VAL A 51 4.70 12.66 1.54
CA VAL A 51 4.08 12.99 0.25
C VAL A 51 3.12 14.15 0.48
N GLU A 52 3.50 15.33 0.02
CA GLU A 52 2.72 16.55 0.24
C GLU A 52 1.44 16.61 -0.58
N ASP A 53 1.50 16.11 -1.82
CA ASP A 53 0.35 16.09 -2.72
C ASP A 53 0.15 14.68 -3.29
N PRO A 54 -0.63 13.84 -2.61
CA PRO A 54 -0.88 12.48 -3.11
C PRO A 54 -1.50 12.43 -4.50
N ALA A 55 -2.26 13.46 -4.88
CA ALA A 55 -2.87 13.51 -6.21
C ALA A 55 -1.85 13.71 -7.32
N ALA A 56 -0.66 14.21 -6.99
CA ALA A 56 0.40 14.43 -7.96
C ALA A 56 1.25 13.18 -8.19
N VAL A 57 1.09 12.13 -7.39
CA VAL A 57 1.82 10.87 -7.57
C VAL A 57 1.31 10.17 -8.83
N PRO A 58 2.18 9.91 -9.83
CA PRO A 58 1.71 9.38 -11.12
C PRO A 58 1.03 8.02 -11.05
N VAL A 59 1.58 7.11 -10.25
CA VAL A 59 1.01 5.77 -10.10
C VAL A 59 0.90 5.44 -8.62
N THR A 60 -0.33 5.20 -8.17
CA THR A 60 -0.64 4.88 -6.77
C THR A 60 -1.27 3.51 -6.68
N ILE A 61 -1.55 3.06 -5.46
CA ILE A 61 -2.25 1.79 -5.24
C ILE A 61 -3.60 1.76 -5.97
N GLY A 62 -4.27 2.90 -6.08
CA GLY A 62 -5.53 3.01 -6.81
C GLY A 62 -5.37 2.66 -8.28
N HIS A 63 -4.29 3.13 -8.90
CA HIS A 63 -4.00 2.81 -10.30
C HIS A 63 -3.70 1.33 -10.48
N LEU A 64 -2.95 0.74 -9.54
CA LEU A 64 -2.63 -0.69 -9.61
C LEU A 64 -3.89 -1.55 -9.49
N LYS A 65 -4.81 -1.15 -8.62
CA LYS A 65 -6.09 -1.84 -8.47
C LYS A 65 -6.93 -1.74 -9.74
N MET A 66 -6.96 -0.57 -10.36
CA MET A 66 -7.68 -0.40 -11.63
C MET A 66 -7.09 -1.27 -12.73
N ASN A 67 -5.77 -1.31 -12.83
CA ASN A 67 -5.12 -2.16 -13.84
C ASN A 67 -5.50 -3.63 -13.65
N ARG A 68 -5.51 -4.10 -12.42
CA ARG A 68 -5.92 -5.47 -12.12
C ARG A 68 -7.39 -5.70 -12.46
N LEU A 69 -8.24 -4.74 -12.15
CA LEU A 69 -9.68 -4.84 -12.40
C LEU A 69 -9.99 -4.91 -13.89
N GLU A 70 -9.26 -4.15 -14.68
CA GLU A 70 -9.45 -4.07 -16.13
C GLU A 70 -8.58 -5.08 -16.89
N ASP A 71 -7.91 -5.97 -16.14
CA ASP A 71 -7.05 -7.01 -16.71
C ASP A 71 -5.94 -6.44 -17.59
N GLU A 72 -5.43 -5.28 -17.19
CA GLU A 72 -4.32 -4.62 -17.87
C GLU A 72 -2.99 -5.05 -17.29
N GLU A 73 -1.94 -4.91 -18.08
CA GLU A 73 -0.59 -5.21 -17.63
C GLU A 73 -0.17 -4.29 -16.51
N MET A 74 0.47 -4.86 -15.47
CA MET A 74 0.96 -4.08 -14.35
C MET A 74 2.20 -3.30 -14.75
N PRO A 75 2.33 -2.04 -14.30
CA PRO A 75 3.54 -1.27 -14.56
C PRO A 75 4.75 -1.86 -13.85
N ASP A 76 5.94 -1.45 -14.28
CA ASP A 76 7.18 -1.86 -13.63
C ASP A 76 7.20 -1.30 -12.20
N PRO A 77 7.68 -2.08 -11.20
CA PRO A 77 7.76 -1.58 -9.83
C PRO A 77 8.45 -0.23 -9.67
N SER A 78 9.43 0.06 -10.49
CA SER A 78 10.11 1.37 -10.46
C SER A 78 9.18 2.55 -10.73
N GLU A 79 8.04 2.31 -11.34
CA GLU A 79 7.07 3.36 -11.66
C GLU A 79 6.18 3.72 -10.48
N PHE A 80 6.04 2.85 -9.49
CA PHE A 80 5.11 3.10 -8.39
C PHE A 80 5.71 2.93 -7.00
N ILE A 81 6.88 2.33 -6.88
CA ILE A 81 7.54 2.20 -5.57
C ILE A 81 8.40 3.42 -5.33
N GLN A 82 8.14 4.09 -4.21
CA GLN A 82 8.90 5.24 -3.74
C GLN A 82 9.73 4.81 -2.55
N SER A 83 10.73 5.59 -2.18
CA SER A 83 11.59 5.28 -1.03
C SER A 83 11.82 6.51 -0.18
N ARG A 84 11.86 6.31 1.13
CA ARG A 84 12.21 7.37 2.07
C ARG A 84 12.83 6.77 3.32
N ASN A 85 14.05 7.23 3.63
CA ASN A 85 14.79 6.81 4.83
C ASN A 85 14.89 5.28 4.98
N GLY A 86 15.15 4.60 3.87
CA GLY A 86 15.37 3.15 3.88
C GLY A 86 14.11 2.30 3.83
N VAL A 87 12.94 2.90 3.73
CA VAL A 87 11.67 2.19 3.58
C VAL A 87 11.11 2.48 2.20
N ASP A 88 10.78 1.42 1.47
CA ASP A 88 10.07 1.54 0.21
C ASP A 88 8.57 1.59 0.49
N PHE A 89 7.82 2.35 -0.30
CA PHE A 89 6.38 2.45 -0.09
C PHE A 89 5.61 2.66 -1.38
N ILE A 90 4.35 2.23 -1.34
CA ILE A 90 3.38 2.48 -2.41
C ILE A 90 2.35 3.45 -1.86
N SER A 91 2.20 4.58 -2.54
CA SER A 91 1.28 5.64 -2.12
C SER A 91 -0.17 5.28 -2.42
N SER A 92 -1.07 5.77 -1.59
CA SER A 92 -2.50 5.76 -1.85
C SER A 92 -2.92 7.09 -2.47
N SER A 93 -4.17 7.14 -2.90
CA SER A 93 -4.80 8.38 -3.35
C SER A 93 -6.30 8.31 -3.08
N MET A 94 -6.96 9.46 -3.16
CA MET A 94 -8.40 9.52 -2.91
C MET A 94 -9.22 8.79 -3.97
N MET A 95 -8.67 8.54 -5.14
CA MET A 95 -9.35 7.76 -6.17
C MET A 95 -9.60 6.32 -5.74
N LEU A 96 -8.88 5.85 -4.72
CA LEU A 96 -9.04 4.50 -4.19
C LEU A 96 -10.46 4.24 -3.71
N SER A 97 -11.17 5.24 -3.22
CA SER A 97 -12.56 5.09 -2.78
C SER A 97 -13.47 4.64 -3.91
N ALA A 98 -13.33 5.24 -5.08
CA ALA A 98 -14.14 4.88 -6.25
C ALA A 98 -13.79 3.47 -6.75
N VAL A 99 -12.51 3.14 -6.73
CA VAL A 99 -12.05 1.81 -7.13
C VAL A 99 -12.59 0.74 -6.17
N ASP A 100 -12.55 1.02 -4.86
CA ASP A 100 -13.06 0.08 -3.86
C ASP A 100 -14.54 -0.20 -4.02
N SER A 101 -15.34 0.81 -4.36
CA SER A 101 -16.77 0.62 -4.63
C SER A 101 -16.99 -0.33 -5.79
N LYS A 102 -16.22 -0.18 -6.85
CA LYS A 102 -16.28 -1.06 -8.02
C LYS A 102 -15.83 -2.48 -7.67
N LEU A 103 -14.77 -2.60 -6.87
CA LEU A 103 -14.23 -3.87 -6.45
C LEU A 103 -15.21 -4.74 -5.67
N ARG A 104 -16.00 -4.12 -4.81
CA ARG A 104 -17.00 -4.85 -4.01
C ARG A 104 -17.99 -5.60 -4.88
N MET A 105 -18.24 -5.09 -6.06
CA MET A 105 -19.20 -5.69 -6.98
C MET A 105 -18.57 -6.75 -7.89
N GLU A 106 -17.29 -6.66 -8.15
CA GLU A 106 -16.63 -7.50 -9.15
C GLU A 106 -15.64 -8.51 -8.57
N MET A 107 -14.86 -8.10 -7.57
CA MET A 107 -13.79 -8.94 -7.03
C MET A 107 -13.49 -8.52 -5.60
N GLY A 108 -13.19 -9.45 -4.74
CA GLY A 108 -12.81 -9.14 -3.36
C GLY A 108 -11.49 -8.40 -3.24
N SER A 109 -11.42 -7.47 -2.29
CA SER A 109 -10.22 -6.69 -2.03
C SER A 109 -9.00 -7.54 -1.72
N GLU A 110 -9.19 -8.66 -1.02
CA GLU A 110 -8.10 -9.56 -0.65
C GLU A 110 -7.42 -10.17 -1.87
N LYS A 111 -8.20 -10.63 -2.84
CA LYS A 111 -7.66 -11.19 -4.08
C LYS A 111 -6.90 -10.15 -4.87
N MET A 112 -7.42 -8.93 -4.88
CA MET A 112 -6.80 -7.81 -5.56
C MET A 112 -5.44 -7.51 -4.95
N LEU A 113 -5.39 -7.36 -3.63
CA LEU A 113 -4.16 -7.07 -2.92
C LEU A 113 -3.13 -8.18 -3.12
N THR A 114 -3.54 -9.43 -2.99
CA THR A 114 -2.67 -10.59 -3.23
C THR A 114 -2.06 -10.54 -4.63
N GLY A 115 -2.88 -10.25 -5.63
CA GLY A 115 -2.40 -10.17 -7.02
C GLY A 115 -1.38 -9.06 -7.22
N ILE A 116 -1.56 -7.92 -6.56
CA ILE A 116 -0.62 -6.81 -6.64
C ILE A 116 0.70 -7.14 -5.94
N LEU A 117 0.62 -7.74 -4.75
CA LEU A 117 1.79 -7.96 -3.91
C LEU A 117 2.59 -9.21 -4.27
N GLU A 118 1.97 -10.22 -4.88
CA GLU A 118 2.65 -11.48 -5.17
C GLU A 118 3.96 -11.30 -5.94
N PRO A 119 4.02 -10.51 -7.02
CA PRO A 119 5.28 -10.29 -7.73
C PRO A 119 6.35 -9.58 -6.91
N LEU A 120 5.95 -8.89 -5.84
CA LEU A 120 6.86 -8.10 -5.02
C LEU A 120 7.42 -8.88 -3.83
N ARG A 121 6.84 -10.01 -3.50
CA ARG A 121 7.19 -10.76 -2.28
C ARG A 121 8.64 -11.25 -2.26
N GLY A 122 9.21 -11.49 -3.41
CA GLY A 122 10.60 -11.91 -3.49
C GLY A 122 11.62 -10.79 -3.29
N LEU A 123 11.16 -9.54 -3.32
CA LEU A 123 12.03 -8.37 -3.22
C LEU A 123 12.17 -7.85 -1.79
N TYR A 124 11.30 -8.28 -0.88
CA TYR A 124 11.25 -7.75 0.48
C TYR A 124 11.23 -8.85 1.52
N ASP A 125 11.64 -8.49 2.74
CA ASP A 125 11.54 -9.36 3.91
C ASP A 125 10.17 -9.19 4.57
N TYR A 126 9.63 -7.97 4.55
CA TYR A 126 8.34 -7.65 5.13
C TYR A 126 7.58 -6.70 4.23
N ILE A 127 6.28 -6.92 4.13
CA ILE A 127 5.35 -6.00 3.47
C ILE A 127 4.29 -5.61 4.50
N ILE A 128 4.25 -4.34 4.85
CA ILE A 128 3.32 -3.79 5.85
C ILE A 128 2.18 -3.12 5.09
N VAL A 129 0.97 -3.59 5.30
CA VAL A 129 -0.22 -3.04 4.62
C VAL A 129 -1.06 -2.26 5.63
N ASP A 130 -1.21 -0.97 5.38
CA ASP A 130 -2.06 -0.10 6.19
C ASP A 130 -3.44 -0.03 5.54
N THR A 131 -4.44 -0.62 6.20
CA THR A 131 -5.80 -0.65 5.69
C THR A 131 -6.78 -0.32 6.80
N TRP A 132 -7.89 0.34 6.45
CA TRP A 132 -8.90 0.67 7.44
C TRP A 132 -9.87 -0.49 7.67
N GLU A 133 -9.84 -1.44 6.78
CA GLU A 133 -10.77 -2.57 6.79
C GLU A 133 -10.03 -3.87 6.51
N TYR A 134 -10.42 -4.90 7.26
CA TYR A 134 -9.92 -6.21 6.91
C TYR A 134 -10.70 -7.32 7.61
#